data_1516e8ca3a73ae9a0af2e88c51958ccb
#
_entry.id   1516e8ca3a73ae9a0af2e88c51958ccb
#
_cell.length_a   1.000
_cell.length_b   1.000
_cell.length_c   1.000
_cell.angle_alpha   90.00
_cell.angle_beta   90.00
_cell.angle_gamma   90.00
#
_symmetry.space_group_name_H-M   'P 1'
#
loop_
_entity.id
_entity.type
_entity.pdbx_description
1 polymer ?
#
loop_
_entity_poly.entity_id
_entity_poly.type
_entity_poly.pdbx_seq_one_letter_code
_entity_poly.pdbx_strand_id
1 'polypeptide(L)'
;MNSGFNKAANSAGVKPSCFVAGTLVMAVAGMVAIEKIKSGDKVISTDPETFETAEKTVLETYIREVNKLVHLTINGEEIITTFDHPFYVRERGFVNACELWVGAQLLDVNNNILVVGNTRLELAKNPVKVYNFQVEDYHTYYVGENGVWVHNANCKLIKNDDGTYDAELSYKEDWTPEQRAEADAK
;
A
#
# COMPACT_ATOMS: atom_id res chain seq x y z
N MET A 1 30.58 -1.32 12.56
CA MET A 1 29.87 -2.61 12.56
C MET A 1 28.55 -2.40 13.27
N ASN A 2 27.48 -2.20 12.53
CA ASN A 2 26.11 -2.23 13.08
C ASN A 2 25.30 -3.11 12.15
N SER A 3 25.12 -4.35 12.58
CA SER A 3 24.20 -5.30 12.01
C SER A 3 22.76 -4.80 12.30
N GLY A 4 22.12 -4.23 11.29
CA GLY A 4 20.69 -3.96 11.33
C GLY A 4 19.94 -5.29 11.46
N PHE A 5 19.41 -5.56 12.63
CA PHE A 5 18.55 -6.69 12.85
C PHE A 5 17.26 -6.47 12.06
N ASN A 6 17.10 -7.24 10.99
CA ASN A 6 15.80 -7.43 10.34
C ASN A 6 14.87 -8.09 11.38
N LYS A 7 14.07 -7.27 12.04
CA LYS A 7 13.02 -7.77 12.90
C LYS A 7 11.95 -8.36 11.99
N ALA A 8 11.99 -9.68 11.78
CA ALA A 8 10.88 -10.37 11.18
C ALA A 8 9.64 -10.06 12.03
N ALA A 9 8.66 -9.41 11.44
CA ALA A 9 7.38 -9.14 12.09
C ALA A 9 6.61 -10.46 12.24
N ASN A 10 6.98 -11.24 13.25
CA ASN A 10 6.20 -12.36 13.77
C ASN A 10 5.27 -11.84 14.86
N SER A 11 4.39 -10.90 14.53
CA SER A 11 3.19 -10.64 15.30
C SER A 11 2.03 -11.31 14.59
N ALA A 12 1.44 -12.27 15.24
CA ALA A 12 0.30 -13.02 14.73
C ALA A 12 -0.81 -12.06 14.28
N GLY A 13 -1.16 -12.09 12.98
CA GLY A 13 -2.44 -11.64 12.48
C GLY A 13 -2.43 -10.63 11.35
N VAL A 14 -1.58 -9.62 11.30
CA VAL A 14 -1.61 -8.60 10.23
C VAL A 14 -0.44 -8.79 9.28
N LYS A 15 -0.78 -9.04 8.03
CA LYS A 15 0.19 -9.14 6.95
C LYS A 15 0.20 -7.79 6.23
N PRO A 16 1.27 -6.99 6.32
CA PRO A 16 1.32 -5.71 5.61
C PRO A 16 1.16 -5.94 4.10
N SER A 17 0.39 -5.07 3.46
CA SER A 17 0.30 -4.99 2.00
C SER A 17 1.67 -4.61 1.43
N CYS A 18 2.07 -5.15 0.29
CA CYS A 18 3.44 -5.04 -0.23
C CYS A 18 3.50 -4.98 -1.75
N PHE A 19 4.66 -4.54 -2.27
CA PHE A 19 5.03 -4.59 -3.69
C PHE A 19 6.21 -5.52 -3.93
N VAL A 20 6.34 -6.02 -5.17
CA VAL A 20 7.51 -6.82 -5.58
C VAL A 20 8.77 -5.95 -5.68
N ALA A 21 9.94 -6.59 -5.65
CA ALA A 21 11.22 -5.92 -5.90
C ALA A 21 11.22 -5.20 -7.25
N GLY A 22 11.95 -4.09 -7.35
CA GLY A 22 12.01 -3.25 -8.53
C GLY A 22 10.87 -2.25 -8.67
N THR A 23 9.81 -2.32 -7.84
CA THR A 23 8.78 -1.28 -7.79
C THR A 23 9.42 0.03 -7.35
N LEU A 24 9.31 1.07 -8.18
CA LEU A 24 9.89 2.38 -7.89
C LEU A 24 9.05 3.14 -6.86
N VAL A 25 9.71 3.81 -5.95
CA VAL A 25 9.11 4.68 -4.93
C VAL A 25 9.60 6.11 -5.14
N MET A 26 8.71 7.07 -5.07
CA MET A 26 9.04 8.50 -5.15
C MET A 26 9.67 8.96 -3.84
N ALA A 27 11.00 8.92 -3.78
CA ALA A 27 11.77 9.48 -2.68
C ALA A 27 12.19 10.93 -2.98
N VAL A 28 12.60 11.67 -1.95
CA VAL A 28 13.10 13.05 -2.11
C VAL A 28 14.34 13.10 -2.99
N ALA A 29 15.18 12.09 -2.91
CA ALA A 29 16.40 11.96 -3.72
C ALA A 29 16.14 11.47 -5.16
N GLY A 30 14.90 11.18 -5.54
CA GLY A 30 14.50 10.63 -6.84
C GLY A 30 13.79 9.28 -6.71
N MET A 31 13.64 8.58 -7.83
CA MET A 31 12.99 7.26 -7.85
C MET A 31 13.92 6.18 -7.32
N VAL A 32 13.50 5.44 -6.31
CA VAL A 32 14.27 4.40 -5.63
C VAL A 32 13.49 3.10 -5.62
N ALA A 33 14.13 1.98 -5.99
CA ALA A 33 13.51 0.66 -5.92
C ALA A 33 13.13 0.31 -4.47
N ILE A 34 11.93 -0.22 -4.24
CA ILE A 34 11.34 -0.43 -2.91
C ILE A 34 12.22 -1.27 -1.98
N GLU A 35 12.91 -2.27 -2.50
CA GLU A 35 13.84 -3.12 -1.74
C GLU A 35 15.10 -2.38 -1.25
N LYS A 36 15.35 -1.19 -1.75
CA LYS A 36 16.48 -0.33 -1.36
C LYS A 36 16.07 0.77 -0.36
N ILE A 37 14.80 0.96 -0.13
CA ILE A 37 14.28 1.91 0.86
C ILE A 37 14.67 1.43 2.27
N LYS A 38 15.11 2.37 3.10
CA LYS A 38 15.56 2.12 4.47
C LYS A 38 14.89 3.05 5.46
N SER A 39 14.83 2.63 6.72
CA SER A 39 14.47 3.52 7.83
C SER A 39 15.37 4.76 7.85
N GLY A 40 14.77 5.93 7.97
CA GLY A 40 15.44 7.23 7.90
C GLY A 40 15.43 7.88 6.52
N ASP A 41 15.13 7.13 5.45
CA ASP A 41 14.96 7.72 4.12
C ASP A 41 13.76 8.68 4.09
N LYS A 42 13.78 9.63 3.17
CA LYS A 42 12.69 10.60 2.95
C LYS A 42 11.94 10.28 1.67
N VAL A 43 10.63 10.18 1.78
CA VAL A 43 9.71 9.96 0.65
C VAL A 43 8.71 11.09 0.52
N ILE A 44 8.14 11.25 -0.66
CA ILE A 44 7.03 12.17 -0.88
C ILE A 44 5.75 11.48 -0.43
N SER A 45 4.99 12.15 0.42
CA SER A 45 3.76 11.65 1.01
C SER A 45 2.68 12.72 1.01
N THR A 46 1.43 12.33 0.87
CA THR A 46 0.27 13.22 0.91
C THR A 46 -0.68 12.78 2.00
N ASP A 47 -1.11 13.72 2.82
CA ASP A 47 -2.14 13.52 3.83
C ASP A 47 -3.48 13.24 3.13
N PRO A 48 -4.11 12.09 3.34
CA PRO A 48 -5.38 11.76 2.70
C PRO A 48 -6.57 12.60 3.18
N GLU A 49 -6.44 13.30 4.31
CA GLU A 49 -7.49 14.17 4.84
C GLU A 49 -7.38 15.61 4.33
N THR A 50 -6.18 16.16 4.36
CA THR A 50 -5.95 17.57 3.98
C THR A 50 -5.46 17.76 2.55
N PHE A 51 -4.99 16.68 1.90
CA PHE A 51 -4.31 16.68 0.60
C PHE A 51 -3.00 17.52 0.59
N GLU A 52 -2.44 17.76 1.78
CA GLU A 52 -1.13 18.36 1.90
C GLU A 52 -0.03 17.36 1.53
N THR A 53 0.84 17.75 0.62
CA THR A 53 2.00 16.95 0.20
C THR A 53 3.26 17.45 0.88
N ALA A 54 4.02 16.55 1.50
CA ALA A 54 5.24 16.86 2.23
C ALA A 54 6.26 15.73 2.14
N GLU A 55 7.49 16.03 2.51
CA GLU A 55 8.53 15.04 2.76
C GLU A 55 8.29 14.37 4.10
N LYS A 56 8.25 13.04 4.12
CA LYS A 56 8.03 12.25 5.34
C LYS A 56 9.11 11.18 5.50
N THR A 57 9.40 10.85 6.75
CA THR A 57 10.43 9.88 7.09
C THR A 57 9.89 8.45 7.01
N VAL A 58 10.67 7.54 6.43
CA VAL A 58 10.44 6.10 6.52
C VAL A 58 10.83 5.64 7.92
N LEU A 59 9.89 5.10 8.68
CA LEU A 59 10.10 4.65 10.07
C LEU A 59 10.62 3.22 10.13
N GLU A 60 9.99 2.31 9.42
CA GLU A 60 10.32 0.88 9.39
C GLU A 60 10.12 0.30 8.00
N THR A 61 10.83 -0.80 7.71
CA THR A 61 10.68 -1.56 6.46
C THR A 61 10.25 -2.98 6.74
N TYR A 62 9.46 -3.56 5.83
CA TYR A 62 8.89 -4.91 5.95
C TYR A 62 9.22 -5.74 4.71
N ILE A 63 9.54 -7.01 4.93
CA ILE A 63 9.76 -8.01 3.88
C ILE A 63 8.96 -9.25 4.26
N ARG A 64 8.22 -9.78 3.30
CA ARG A 64 7.54 -11.08 3.45
C ARG A 64 7.53 -11.86 2.14
N GLU A 65 7.08 -13.10 2.18
CA GLU A 65 6.90 -13.95 1.00
C GLU A 65 5.42 -14.25 0.81
N VAL A 66 4.96 -14.17 -0.44
CA VAL A 66 3.57 -14.41 -0.83
C VAL A 66 3.50 -15.25 -2.10
N ASN A 67 2.38 -15.96 -2.27
CA ASN A 67 2.07 -16.71 -3.49
C ASN A 67 0.95 -16.07 -4.32
N LYS A 68 0.30 -15.03 -3.78
CA LYS A 68 -0.84 -14.35 -4.43
C LYS A 68 -0.46 -12.92 -4.75
N LEU A 69 -0.54 -12.56 -6.02
CA LEU A 69 -0.20 -11.23 -6.54
C LEU A 69 -1.31 -10.70 -7.46
N VAL A 70 -1.38 -9.38 -7.53
CA VAL A 70 -2.20 -8.65 -8.50
C VAL A 70 -1.27 -7.88 -9.41
N HIS A 71 -1.45 -8.04 -10.71
CA HIS A 71 -0.81 -7.24 -11.75
C HIS A 71 -1.79 -6.17 -12.21
N LEU A 72 -1.39 -4.92 -12.07
CA LEU A 72 -2.16 -3.76 -12.52
C LEU A 72 -1.39 -3.07 -13.64
N THR A 73 -2.05 -2.79 -14.76
CA THR A 73 -1.50 -1.90 -15.78
C THR A 73 -2.13 -0.53 -15.60
N ILE A 74 -1.32 0.46 -15.23
CA ILE A 74 -1.76 1.82 -14.93
C ILE A 74 -1.04 2.80 -15.85
N ASN A 75 -1.77 3.47 -16.73
CA ASN A 75 -1.20 4.31 -17.80
C ASN A 75 -0.06 3.62 -18.57
N GLY A 76 -0.22 2.33 -18.87
CA GLY A 76 0.76 1.52 -19.60
C GLY A 76 1.89 0.93 -18.78
N GLU A 77 2.03 1.28 -17.51
CA GLU A 77 3.03 0.73 -16.60
C GLU A 77 2.46 -0.44 -15.78
N GLU A 78 3.21 -1.52 -15.67
CA GLU A 78 2.83 -2.66 -14.83
C GLU A 78 3.28 -2.45 -13.39
N ILE A 79 2.35 -2.53 -12.46
CA ILE A 79 2.57 -2.54 -11.01
C ILE A 79 2.13 -3.89 -10.46
N ILE A 80 3.01 -4.58 -9.73
CA ILE A 80 2.73 -5.89 -9.14
C ILE A 80 2.71 -5.76 -7.61
N THR A 81 1.60 -6.14 -7.02
CA THR A 81 1.34 -5.92 -5.59
C THR A 81 0.60 -7.09 -4.95
N THR A 82 0.47 -7.08 -3.63
CA THR A 82 -0.41 -7.99 -2.89
C THR A 82 -1.88 -7.59 -3.06
N PHE A 83 -2.81 -8.51 -2.77
CA PHE A 83 -4.26 -8.33 -2.98
C PHE A 83 -4.84 -7.15 -2.20
N ASP A 84 -4.35 -6.93 -1.02
CA ASP A 84 -4.85 -6.02 0.01
C ASP A 84 -4.17 -4.64 0.02
N HIS A 85 -3.36 -4.33 -1.01
CA HIS A 85 -2.68 -3.03 -1.07
C HIS A 85 -3.64 -1.93 -1.49
N PRO A 86 -3.83 -0.85 -0.65
CA PRO A 86 -4.78 0.21 -0.97
C PRO A 86 -4.20 1.22 -1.97
N PHE A 87 -4.96 1.46 -3.03
CA PHE A 87 -4.71 2.49 -4.04
C PHE A 87 -5.76 3.59 -3.94
N TYR A 88 -5.37 4.84 -4.06
CA TYR A 88 -6.32 5.95 -4.02
C TYR A 88 -7.09 6.06 -5.33
N VAL A 89 -8.39 5.83 -5.27
CA VAL A 89 -9.32 5.99 -6.40
C VAL A 89 -10.04 7.32 -6.26
N ARG A 90 -10.01 8.11 -7.31
CA ARG A 90 -10.69 9.41 -7.36
C ARG A 90 -12.16 9.27 -6.96
N GLU A 91 -12.61 10.16 -6.06
CA GLU A 91 -13.99 10.21 -5.53
C GLU A 91 -14.44 8.98 -4.70
N ARG A 92 -13.55 7.99 -4.48
CA ARG A 92 -13.84 6.81 -3.66
C ARG A 92 -12.91 6.64 -2.47
N GLY A 93 -11.71 7.24 -2.50
CA GLY A 93 -10.68 7.00 -1.50
C GLY A 93 -9.89 5.72 -1.76
N PHE A 94 -9.35 5.10 -0.71
CA PHE A 94 -8.50 3.93 -0.86
C PHE A 94 -9.31 2.65 -1.11
N VAL A 95 -8.92 1.92 -2.18
CA VAL A 95 -9.52 0.66 -2.63
C VAL A 95 -8.40 -0.37 -2.77
N ASN A 96 -8.64 -1.59 -2.29
CA ASN A 96 -7.66 -2.67 -2.39
C ASN A 96 -7.37 -3.06 -3.84
N ALA A 97 -6.13 -3.45 -4.12
CA ALA A 97 -5.68 -3.82 -5.46
C ALA A 97 -6.58 -4.88 -6.13
N CYS A 98 -7.02 -5.89 -5.37
CA CYS A 98 -7.89 -6.96 -5.91
C CYS A 98 -9.32 -6.49 -6.25
N GLU A 99 -9.72 -5.32 -5.79
CA GLU A 99 -11.05 -4.73 -6.02
C GLU A 99 -11.02 -3.66 -7.11
N LEU A 100 -9.84 -3.31 -7.63
CA LEU A 100 -9.70 -2.36 -8.73
C LEU A 100 -10.26 -2.96 -10.03
N TRP A 101 -10.82 -2.10 -10.88
CA TRP A 101 -11.42 -2.45 -12.15
C TRP A 101 -10.79 -1.68 -13.31
N VAL A 102 -10.91 -2.21 -14.51
CA VAL A 102 -10.49 -1.51 -15.73
C VAL A 102 -11.29 -0.21 -15.89
N GLY A 103 -10.59 0.90 -16.09
CA GLY A 103 -11.18 2.23 -16.14
C GLY A 103 -11.20 2.97 -14.80
N ALA A 104 -10.79 2.34 -13.68
CA ALA A 104 -10.63 3.04 -12.41
C ALA A 104 -9.65 4.21 -12.56
N GLN A 105 -10.01 5.35 -11.99
CA GLN A 105 -9.22 6.58 -12.02
C GLN A 105 -8.44 6.74 -10.72
N LEU A 106 -7.14 6.57 -10.81
CA LEU A 106 -6.19 6.78 -9.71
C LEU A 106 -5.57 8.18 -9.83
N LEU A 107 -4.84 8.61 -8.82
CA LEU A 107 -4.19 9.92 -8.81
C LEU A 107 -2.68 9.81 -8.66
N ASP A 108 -1.96 10.72 -9.33
CA ASP A 108 -0.54 10.97 -9.08
C ASP A 108 -0.33 12.10 -8.05
N VAL A 109 0.93 12.42 -7.77
CA VAL A 109 1.31 13.48 -6.82
C VAL A 109 0.80 14.88 -7.18
N ASN A 110 0.50 15.13 -8.45
CA ASN A 110 -0.03 16.38 -8.96
C ASN A 110 -1.56 16.35 -9.18
N ASN A 111 -2.23 15.32 -8.67
CA ASN A 111 -3.65 15.06 -8.88
C ASN A 111 -4.04 14.81 -10.35
N ASN A 112 -3.11 14.43 -11.20
CA ASN A 112 -3.43 13.96 -12.54
C ASN A 112 -4.06 12.57 -12.47
N ILE A 113 -4.99 12.32 -13.39
CA ILE A 113 -5.68 11.03 -13.47
C ILE A 113 -4.80 9.99 -14.15
N LEU A 114 -4.63 8.86 -13.48
CA LEU A 114 -4.01 7.65 -13.99
C LEU A 114 -5.09 6.57 -14.11
N VAL A 115 -5.16 5.90 -15.26
CA VAL A 115 -6.26 4.96 -15.55
C VAL A 115 -5.75 3.53 -15.49
N VAL A 116 -6.49 2.66 -14.78
CA VAL A 116 -6.27 1.22 -14.78
C VAL A 116 -6.70 0.65 -16.12
N GLY A 117 -5.75 0.18 -16.92
CA GLY A 117 -5.99 -0.41 -18.24
C GLY A 117 -6.18 -1.91 -18.22
N ASN A 118 -5.60 -2.60 -17.23
CA ASN A 118 -5.74 -4.04 -17.04
C ASN A 118 -5.53 -4.43 -15.58
N THR A 119 -6.15 -5.54 -15.19
CA THR A 119 -5.95 -6.17 -13.88
C THR A 119 -5.93 -7.69 -14.04
N ARG A 120 -4.97 -8.36 -13.41
CA ARG A 120 -4.78 -9.82 -13.49
C ARG A 120 -4.33 -10.37 -12.14
N LEU A 121 -4.96 -11.45 -11.72
CA LEU A 121 -4.55 -12.19 -10.52
C LEU A 121 -3.50 -13.24 -10.91
N GLU A 122 -2.50 -13.42 -10.06
CA GLU A 122 -1.48 -14.45 -10.18
C GLU A 122 -1.40 -15.30 -8.93
N LEU A 123 -1.40 -16.62 -9.12
CA LEU A 123 -1.01 -17.61 -8.12
C LEU A 123 0.40 -18.11 -8.48
N ALA A 124 1.41 -17.54 -7.84
CA ALA A 124 2.80 -17.91 -8.09
C ALA A 124 3.09 -19.33 -7.57
N LYS A 125 3.80 -20.14 -8.37
CA LYS A 125 4.20 -21.51 -7.99
C LYS A 125 5.18 -21.50 -6.81
N ASN A 126 6.07 -20.51 -6.78
CA ASN A 126 7.05 -20.31 -5.71
C ASN A 126 6.76 -19.02 -4.98
N PRO A 127 7.07 -18.94 -3.66
CA PRO A 127 6.93 -17.70 -2.92
C PRO A 127 7.74 -16.57 -3.55
N VAL A 128 7.13 -15.38 -3.62
CA VAL A 128 7.72 -14.15 -4.14
C VAL A 128 7.97 -13.21 -2.97
N LYS A 129 9.19 -12.66 -2.86
CA LYS A 129 9.49 -11.62 -1.88
C LYS A 129 8.79 -10.33 -2.24
N VAL A 130 8.15 -9.74 -1.26
CA VAL A 130 7.45 -8.47 -1.38
C VAL A 130 7.84 -7.54 -0.24
N TYR A 131 7.77 -6.24 -0.50
CA TYR A 131 8.34 -5.17 0.32
C TYR A 131 7.30 -4.11 0.63
N ASN A 132 7.38 -3.54 1.82
CA ASN A 132 6.68 -2.34 2.21
C ASN A 132 7.49 -1.58 3.27
N PHE A 133 7.05 -0.38 3.59
CA PHE A 133 7.65 0.44 4.64
C PHE A 133 6.58 1.34 5.27
N GLN A 134 6.82 1.77 6.50
CA GLN A 134 5.96 2.69 7.21
C GLN A 134 6.42 4.13 7.01
N VAL A 135 5.50 4.99 6.62
CA VAL A 135 5.71 6.43 6.46
C VAL A 135 5.16 7.18 7.67
N GLU A 136 5.95 8.10 8.19
CA GLU A 136 5.59 9.00 9.30
C GLU A 136 4.32 9.81 8.97
N ASP A 137 3.45 10.00 9.95
CA ASP A 137 2.23 10.81 9.94
C ASP A 137 1.18 10.42 8.91
N TYR A 138 1.46 10.56 7.62
CA TYR A 138 0.47 10.43 6.54
C TYR A 138 0.23 9.01 6.07
N HIS A 139 1.15 8.09 6.34
CA HIS A 139 1.05 6.67 5.96
C HIS A 139 0.79 6.42 4.47
N THR A 140 1.18 7.33 3.60
CA THR A 140 1.03 7.23 2.15
C THR A 140 2.36 7.44 1.43
N TYR A 141 2.45 7.00 0.19
CA TYR A 141 3.57 7.24 -0.71
C TYR A 141 3.16 7.04 -2.16
N TYR A 142 4.09 7.20 -3.08
CA TYR A 142 3.85 7.10 -4.52
C TYR A 142 4.74 6.03 -5.13
N VAL A 143 4.17 5.18 -5.99
CA VAL A 143 4.86 4.07 -6.64
C VAL A 143 4.76 4.11 -8.15
N GLY A 144 5.76 3.51 -8.81
CA GLY A 144 5.88 3.47 -10.26
C GLY A 144 6.42 4.77 -10.85
N GLU A 145 6.80 4.72 -12.13
CA GLU A 145 7.28 5.90 -12.86
C GLU A 145 6.19 6.98 -12.97
N ASN A 146 4.92 6.56 -13.07
CA ASN A 146 3.77 7.47 -13.09
C ASN A 146 3.43 8.04 -11.70
N GLY A 147 4.00 7.51 -10.62
CA GLY A 147 3.78 8.00 -9.27
C GLY A 147 2.36 7.80 -8.76
N VAL A 148 1.88 6.55 -8.73
CA VAL A 148 0.54 6.20 -8.25
C VAL A 148 0.46 6.33 -6.74
N TRP A 149 -0.59 6.98 -6.23
CA TRP A 149 -0.79 7.19 -4.80
C TRP A 149 -1.33 5.95 -4.10
N VAL A 150 -0.61 5.49 -3.09
CA VAL A 150 -0.93 4.29 -2.31
C VAL A 150 -0.82 4.56 -0.81
N HIS A 151 -1.43 3.71 -0.01
CA HIS A 151 -1.39 3.77 1.45
C HIS A 151 -0.62 2.57 2.01
N ASN A 152 0.23 2.81 3.01
CA ASN A 152 0.71 1.70 3.81
C ASN A 152 -0.32 1.43 4.92
N ALA A 153 -1.23 0.49 4.69
CA ALA A 153 -2.24 0.15 5.68
C ALA A 153 -1.58 -0.43 6.95
N ASN A 154 -1.55 0.34 8.03
CA ASN A 154 -1.45 -0.20 9.37
C ASN A 154 -2.83 -0.70 9.75
N CYS A 155 -3.11 -1.98 9.55
CA CYS A 155 -4.24 -2.60 10.22
C CYS A 155 -3.99 -2.52 11.72
N LYS A 156 -4.72 -1.69 12.44
CA LYS A 156 -4.75 -1.71 13.89
C LYS A 156 -5.36 -3.04 14.31
N LEU A 157 -4.55 -3.91 14.91
CA LEU A 157 -5.06 -5.13 15.54
C LEU A 157 -5.81 -4.75 16.81
N ILE A 158 -7.09 -5.06 16.86
CA ILE A 158 -7.85 -5.08 18.11
C ILE A 158 -7.75 -6.50 18.66
N LYS A 159 -7.13 -6.62 19.84
CA LYS A 159 -7.14 -7.87 20.59
C LYS A 159 -8.49 -8.04 21.25
N ASN A 160 -9.21 -9.09 20.89
CA ASN A 160 -10.46 -9.48 21.50
C ASN A 160 -10.21 -10.13 22.89
N ASP A 161 -11.24 -10.13 23.74
CA ASP A 161 -11.17 -10.72 25.08
C ASP A 161 -10.91 -12.23 25.07
N ASP A 162 -11.19 -12.91 23.95
CA ASP A 162 -10.93 -14.34 23.73
C ASP A 162 -9.49 -14.66 23.26
N GLY A 163 -8.65 -13.60 23.10
CA GLY A 163 -7.27 -13.74 22.64
C GLY A 163 -7.10 -13.78 21.12
N THR A 164 -8.18 -13.70 20.36
CA THR A 164 -8.15 -13.51 18.90
C THR A 164 -7.88 -12.04 18.54
N TYR A 165 -7.52 -11.79 17.29
CA TYR A 165 -7.27 -10.45 16.79
C TYR A 165 -8.18 -10.20 15.59
N ASP A 166 -8.96 -9.13 15.64
CA ASP A 166 -9.67 -8.59 14.49
C ASP A 166 -8.80 -7.50 13.83
N ALA A 167 -8.78 -7.51 12.51
CA ALA A 167 -8.21 -6.42 11.74
C ALA A 167 -9.28 -5.34 11.62
N GLU A 168 -9.17 -4.28 12.40
CA GLU A 168 -9.95 -3.08 12.13
C GLU A 168 -9.33 -2.41 10.90
N LEU A 169 -9.99 -2.58 9.76
CA LEU A 169 -9.84 -1.63 8.67
C LEU A 169 -10.28 -0.28 9.26
N SER A 170 -9.37 0.67 9.34
CA SER A 170 -9.74 2.02 9.76
C SER A 170 -10.62 2.62 8.66
N TYR A 171 -11.90 2.31 8.73
CA TYR A 171 -12.91 3.02 7.96
C TYR A 171 -12.89 4.48 8.40
N LYS A 172 -12.89 5.41 7.45
CA LYS A 172 -13.08 6.82 7.79
C LYS A 172 -14.33 6.96 8.65
N GLU A 173 -14.27 7.79 9.68
CA GLU A 173 -15.43 8.12 10.52
C GLU A 173 -16.64 8.59 9.71
N ASP A 174 -16.41 9.03 8.45
CA ASP A 174 -17.41 9.55 7.51
C ASP A 174 -18.10 8.50 6.63
N TRP A 175 -17.77 7.21 6.77
CA TRP A 175 -18.44 6.18 5.99
C TRP A 175 -19.87 5.97 6.48
N THR A 176 -20.84 6.07 5.55
CA THR A 176 -22.23 5.78 5.84
C THR A 176 -22.40 4.31 6.25
N PRO A 177 -23.44 3.98 7.04
CA PRO A 177 -23.74 2.59 7.41
C PRO A 177 -23.86 1.65 6.20
N GLU A 178 -24.32 2.16 5.06
CA GLU A 178 -24.46 1.42 3.80
C GLU A 178 -23.09 1.10 3.18
N GLN A 179 -22.16 2.05 3.21
CA GLN A 179 -20.77 1.83 2.73
C GLN A 179 -20.00 0.86 3.61
N ARG A 180 -20.27 0.83 4.92
CA ARG A 180 -19.69 -0.15 5.87
C ARG A 180 -20.25 -1.54 5.62
N ALA A 181 -21.56 -1.66 5.43
CA ALA A 181 -22.23 -2.93 5.16
C ALA A 181 -21.83 -3.56 3.82
N GLU A 182 -21.52 -2.74 2.80
CA GLU A 182 -21.03 -3.22 1.49
C GLU A 182 -19.60 -3.73 1.55
N ALA A 183 -18.78 -3.20 2.45
CA ALA A 183 -17.42 -3.66 2.70
C ALA A 183 -17.37 -4.96 3.51
N ASP A 184 -18.30 -5.14 4.45
CA ASP A 184 -18.40 -6.33 5.31
C ASP A 184 -19.08 -7.53 4.61
N ALA A 185 -19.73 -7.31 3.45
CA ALA A 185 -20.49 -8.34 2.73
C ALA A 185 -19.71 -9.12 1.67
N LYS A 186 -18.35 -8.93 1.57
CA LYS A 186 -17.51 -9.58 0.54
C LYS A 186 -16.38 -10.41 1.14
#